data_58ab85b4c4d586cb8972a266c75b0a18
#
_entry.id   58ab85b4c4d586cb8972a266c75b0a18
#
_cell.length_a   1.000
_cell.length_b   1.000
_cell.length_c   1.000
_cell.angle_alpha   90.00
_cell.angle_beta   90.00
_cell.angle_gamma   90.00
#
_symmetry.space_group_name_H-M   'P 1'
#
loop_
_entity.id
_entity.type
_entity.pdbx_description
1 polymer ?
#
loop_
_entity_poly.entity_id
_entity_poly.type
_entity_poly.pdbx_seq_one_letter_code
_entity_poly.pdbx_strand_id
1 'polypeptide(L)'
;DLPEGYYPSLRRLATHTSGYSTQPYTMLTTIPFFLKMNKEGGLFHTNPFRGYPTEEEMLEIIRTAKLKDRIYPFEYSNIGMSILGYIAGKVQGEGFWDAMDRYIKEDLGLQNTFLGNIDLTGYDKKDQPCRCWQWEKGDIIAPAGALNATVSDLLDFAKINMDGSLPYLYMCHQFQAPLDKDNDSGLAWRLYKKQPVSWHTGSAGAFSCWLGFNRLTKTAVSVGINYGLVNAEQIGFSILLDE
;
A
#
# COMPACT_ATOMS: atom_id res chain seq x y z
N ASP A 1 -3.29 26.14 5.20
CA ASP A 1 -4.58 25.87 5.86
C ASP A 1 -5.55 25.30 4.83
N LEU A 2 -6.37 24.31 5.25
CA LEU A 2 -7.44 23.77 4.44
C LEU A 2 -8.70 24.65 4.60
N PRO A 3 -9.49 24.87 3.51
CA PRO A 3 -10.75 25.62 3.60
C PRO A 3 -11.77 24.92 4.52
N GLU A 4 -12.79 25.65 4.97
CA GLU A 4 -13.91 25.04 5.65
C GLU A 4 -14.59 23.99 4.80
N GLY A 5 -14.86 22.81 5.38
CA GLY A 5 -15.47 21.71 4.65
C GLY A 5 -15.38 20.38 5.40
N TYR A 6 -15.90 19.35 4.74
CA TYR A 6 -15.80 18.00 5.26
C TYR A 6 -14.50 17.33 4.77
N TYR A 7 -13.77 16.74 5.70
CA TYR A 7 -12.57 15.91 5.44
C TYR A 7 -12.76 14.52 6.04
N PRO A 8 -12.44 13.45 5.29
CA PRO A 8 -12.57 12.10 5.80
C PRO A 8 -11.68 11.86 7.02
N SER A 9 -12.15 11.06 7.98
CA SER A 9 -11.32 10.64 9.11
C SER A 9 -10.17 9.73 8.66
N LEU A 10 -9.11 9.63 9.49
CA LEU A 10 -7.99 8.72 9.24
C LEU A 10 -8.48 7.26 9.07
N ARG A 11 -9.51 6.87 9.82
CA ARG A 11 -10.15 5.55 9.66
C ARG A 11 -10.70 5.35 8.25
N ARG A 12 -11.41 6.33 7.69
CA ARG A 12 -11.96 6.25 6.33
C ARG A 12 -10.88 6.20 5.25
N LEU A 13 -9.75 6.85 5.47
CA LEU A 13 -8.57 6.73 4.61
C LEU A 13 -8.00 5.30 4.67
N ALA A 14 -7.76 4.79 5.89
CA ALA A 14 -7.19 3.45 6.10
C ALA A 14 -8.09 2.30 5.66
N THR A 15 -9.39 2.52 5.54
CA THR A 15 -10.37 1.51 5.09
C THR A 15 -10.78 1.66 3.63
N HIS A 16 -10.18 2.61 2.91
CA HIS A 16 -10.53 2.92 1.53
C HIS A 16 -12.02 3.27 1.32
N THR A 17 -12.63 3.92 2.32
CA THR A 17 -14.04 4.39 2.29
C THR A 17 -14.15 5.91 2.38
N SER A 18 -13.07 6.61 2.04
CA SER A 18 -12.94 8.07 2.13
C SER A 18 -13.62 8.82 0.98
N GLY A 19 -13.80 8.18 -0.18
CA GLY A 19 -14.26 8.80 -1.41
C GLY A 19 -13.16 9.46 -2.24
N TYR A 20 -11.90 9.40 -1.80
CA TYR A 20 -10.78 9.74 -2.68
C TYR A 20 -10.57 8.65 -3.73
N SER A 21 -10.27 9.07 -4.95
CA SER A 21 -10.01 8.16 -6.07
C SER A 21 -8.79 7.27 -5.86
N THR A 22 -8.71 6.19 -6.62
CA THR A 22 -7.58 5.24 -6.58
C THR A 22 -6.25 5.91 -6.89
N GLN A 23 -6.23 6.80 -7.87
CA GLN A 23 -5.02 7.42 -8.40
C GLN A 23 -5.09 8.96 -8.35
N PRO A 24 -3.93 9.63 -8.28
CA PRO A 24 -3.86 11.10 -8.20
C PRO A 24 -4.19 11.80 -9.53
N TYR A 25 -4.58 11.07 -10.57
CA TYR A 25 -4.74 11.61 -11.91
C TYR A 25 -6.11 12.23 -12.12
N THR A 26 -6.11 13.46 -12.62
CA THR A 26 -7.31 14.09 -13.19
C THR A 26 -7.45 13.70 -14.65
N MET A 27 -8.63 13.93 -15.25
CA MET A 27 -8.87 13.67 -16.69
C MET A 27 -7.86 14.42 -17.59
N LEU A 28 -7.39 15.61 -17.18
CA LEU A 28 -6.41 16.43 -17.91
C LEU A 28 -4.97 15.89 -17.82
N THR A 29 -4.62 15.22 -16.73
CA THR A 29 -3.26 14.67 -16.51
C THR A 29 -3.14 13.22 -16.97
N THR A 30 -4.25 12.51 -17.09
CA THR A 30 -4.29 11.07 -17.45
C THR A 30 -3.73 10.81 -18.85
N ILE A 31 -4.11 11.58 -19.86
CA ILE A 31 -3.68 11.33 -21.25
C ILE A 31 -2.18 11.59 -21.44
N PRO A 32 -1.61 12.76 -21.05
CA PRO A 32 -0.18 12.99 -21.12
C PRO A 32 0.63 11.95 -20.35
N PHE A 33 0.15 11.54 -19.19
CA PHE A 33 0.75 10.51 -18.35
C PHE A 33 0.84 9.16 -19.08
N PHE A 34 -0.26 8.64 -19.63
CA PHE A 34 -0.25 7.38 -20.37
C PHE A 34 0.61 7.44 -21.63
N LEU A 35 0.66 8.58 -22.32
CA LEU A 35 1.51 8.77 -23.48
C LEU A 35 3.00 8.74 -23.09
N LYS A 36 3.37 9.38 -21.98
CA LYS A 36 4.72 9.34 -21.44
C LYS A 36 5.10 7.90 -21.04
N MET A 37 4.25 7.25 -20.26
CA MET A 37 4.47 5.86 -19.85
C MET A 37 4.66 4.89 -21.01
N ASN A 38 3.83 4.98 -22.05
CA ASN A 38 3.97 4.12 -23.22
C ASN A 38 5.31 4.32 -23.94
N LYS A 39 5.83 5.55 -23.97
CA LYS A 39 7.17 5.82 -24.54
C LYS A 39 8.31 5.24 -23.70
N GLU A 40 8.12 5.16 -22.38
CA GLU A 40 9.12 4.69 -21.40
C GLU A 40 9.01 3.17 -21.11
N GLY A 41 8.28 2.41 -21.93
CA GLY A 41 8.14 0.96 -21.76
C GLY A 41 7.01 0.51 -20.83
N GLY A 42 6.13 1.43 -20.42
CA GLY A 42 4.95 1.14 -19.60
C GLY A 42 5.27 0.92 -18.13
N LEU A 43 4.26 0.47 -17.37
CA LEU A 43 4.33 0.29 -15.91
C LEU A 43 5.40 -0.70 -15.44
N PHE A 44 5.84 -1.61 -16.29
CA PHE A 44 6.91 -2.56 -15.94
C PHE A 44 8.29 -1.91 -15.85
N HIS A 45 8.51 -0.82 -16.56
CA HIS A 45 9.80 -0.16 -16.68
C HIS A 45 9.88 1.20 -16.01
N THR A 46 8.73 1.77 -15.64
CA THR A 46 8.65 3.14 -15.12
C THR A 46 7.74 3.22 -13.90
N ASN A 47 8.24 3.83 -12.81
CA ASN A 47 7.42 4.20 -11.68
C ASN A 47 6.56 5.44 -12.04
N PRO A 48 5.24 5.30 -12.14
CA PRO A 48 4.37 6.41 -12.51
C PRO A 48 4.21 7.46 -11.42
N PHE A 49 4.62 7.14 -10.19
CA PHE A 49 4.41 7.97 -9.01
C PHE A 49 5.65 8.73 -8.58
N ARG A 50 6.78 8.52 -9.27
CA ARG A 50 8.01 9.22 -8.96
C ARG A 50 7.88 10.71 -9.28
N GLY A 51 7.99 11.56 -8.24
CA GLY A 51 7.83 13.00 -8.32
C GLY A 51 6.40 13.48 -8.62
N TYR A 52 5.41 12.60 -8.58
CA TYR A 52 4.01 12.96 -8.82
C TYR A 52 3.03 12.16 -7.95
N PRO A 53 2.01 12.80 -7.34
CA PRO A 53 1.85 14.24 -7.23
C PRO A 53 2.92 14.87 -6.34
N THR A 54 3.17 16.16 -6.50
CA THR A 54 3.89 16.96 -5.52
C THR A 54 3.04 17.15 -4.26
N GLU A 55 3.65 17.65 -3.16
CA GLU A 55 2.90 18.01 -1.94
C GLU A 55 1.77 19.02 -2.24
N GLU A 56 2.05 20.02 -3.06
CA GLU A 56 1.06 21.03 -3.41
C GLU A 56 -0.10 20.47 -4.23
N GLU A 57 0.18 19.60 -5.20
CA GLU A 57 -0.86 18.93 -5.99
C GLU A 57 -1.71 17.98 -5.13
N MET A 58 -1.12 17.26 -4.17
CA MET A 58 -1.88 16.47 -3.21
C MET A 58 -2.80 17.35 -2.33
N LEU A 59 -2.28 18.47 -1.83
CA LEU A 59 -3.08 19.42 -1.06
C LEU A 59 -4.20 20.03 -1.91
N GLU A 60 -3.97 20.25 -3.19
CA GLU A 60 -5.01 20.73 -4.12
C GLU A 60 -6.07 19.67 -4.37
N ILE A 61 -5.70 18.39 -4.49
CA ILE A 61 -6.65 17.28 -4.55
C ILE A 61 -7.54 17.28 -3.29
N ILE A 62 -6.95 17.48 -2.12
CA ILE A 62 -7.70 17.54 -0.86
C ILE A 62 -8.67 18.74 -0.82
N ARG A 63 -8.20 19.93 -1.23
CA ARG A 63 -9.00 21.16 -1.24
C ARG A 63 -10.17 21.13 -2.22
N THR A 64 -9.96 20.48 -3.36
CA THR A 64 -10.96 20.46 -4.46
C THR A 64 -11.89 19.27 -4.42
N ALA A 65 -11.58 18.25 -3.63
CA ALA A 65 -12.43 17.09 -3.46
C ALA A 65 -13.73 17.48 -2.73
N LYS A 66 -14.85 17.56 -3.45
CA LYS A 66 -16.16 17.89 -2.88
C LYS A 66 -16.79 16.67 -2.18
N LEU A 67 -16.11 16.18 -1.15
CA LEU A 67 -16.57 15.04 -0.37
C LEU A 67 -17.69 15.44 0.58
N LYS A 68 -18.57 14.47 0.90
CA LYS A 68 -19.67 14.62 1.84
C LYS A 68 -19.41 13.81 3.10
N ASP A 69 -20.00 14.20 4.22
CA ASP A 69 -19.95 13.42 5.47
C ASP A 69 -20.79 12.15 5.33
N ARG A 70 -20.19 11.12 4.74
CA ARG A 70 -20.76 9.78 4.63
C ARG A 70 -19.65 8.75 4.50
N ILE A 71 -19.95 7.49 4.78
CA ILE A 71 -19.11 6.36 4.40
C ILE A 71 -19.32 6.11 2.90
N TYR A 72 -18.23 6.20 2.13
CA TYR A 72 -18.26 5.84 0.72
C TYR A 72 -18.10 4.33 0.57
N PRO A 73 -18.61 3.72 -0.52
CA PRO A 73 -18.26 2.34 -0.86
C PRO A 73 -16.76 2.15 -0.90
N PHE A 74 -16.30 0.93 -0.65
CA PHE A 74 -14.89 0.61 -0.75
C PHE A 74 -14.35 0.93 -2.16
N GLU A 75 -13.34 1.77 -2.21
CA GLU A 75 -12.57 2.08 -3.42
C GLU A 75 -11.10 2.19 -3.02
N TYR A 76 -10.29 1.23 -3.47
CA TYR A 76 -8.86 1.22 -3.15
C TYR A 76 -8.19 2.53 -3.56
N SER A 77 -7.56 3.22 -2.63
CA SER A 77 -7.06 4.58 -2.84
C SER A 77 -5.61 4.74 -2.41
N ASN A 78 -4.70 4.83 -3.37
CA ASN A 78 -3.31 5.21 -3.13
C ASN A 78 -3.21 6.63 -2.56
N ILE A 79 -4.05 7.55 -3.03
CA ILE A 79 -4.15 8.92 -2.49
C ILE A 79 -4.55 8.89 -1.01
N GLY A 80 -5.52 8.08 -0.63
CA GLY A 80 -5.92 7.94 0.77
C GLY A 80 -4.77 7.48 1.66
N MET A 81 -4.00 6.50 1.22
CA MET A 81 -2.81 6.01 1.94
C MET A 81 -1.69 7.06 1.97
N SER A 82 -1.51 7.82 0.89
CA SER A 82 -0.52 8.90 0.83
C SER A 82 -0.85 10.03 1.80
N ILE A 83 -2.12 10.42 1.90
CA ILE A 83 -2.59 11.40 2.89
C ILE A 83 -2.34 10.88 4.32
N LEU A 84 -2.61 9.60 4.61
CA LEU A 84 -2.31 8.99 5.91
C LEU A 84 -0.82 9.07 6.24
N GLY A 85 0.04 8.67 5.32
CA GLY A 85 1.49 8.73 5.53
C GLY A 85 2.00 10.17 5.71
N TYR A 86 1.48 11.10 4.92
CA TYR A 86 1.80 12.53 5.07
C TYR A 86 1.43 13.05 6.47
N ILE A 87 0.21 12.74 6.95
CA ILE A 87 -0.24 13.13 8.28
C ILE A 87 0.62 12.47 9.35
N ALA A 88 0.94 11.17 9.21
CA ALA A 88 1.79 10.46 10.17
C ALA A 88 3.16 11.12 10.31
N GLY A 89 3.82 11.46 9.19
CA GLY A 89 5.08 12.20 9.22
C GLY A 89 4.97 13.57 9.88
N LYS A 90 3.92 14.35 9.58
CA LYS A 90 3.69 15.66 10.21
C LYS A 90 3.44 15.57 11.72
N VAL A 91 2.69 14.58 12.18
CA VAL A 91 2.43 14.35 13.61
C VAL A 91 3.69 13.97 14.37
N GLN A 92 4.61 13.25 13.74
CA GLN A 92 5.90 12.89 14.32
C GLN A 92 6.93 14.04 14.28
N GLY A 93 6.60 15.18 13.64
CA GLY A 93 7.50 16.31 13.50
C GLY A 93 8.60 16.11 12.46
N GLU A 94 8.48 15.11 11.62
CA GLU A 94 9.43 14.73 10.56
C GLU A 94 8.65 14.33 9.28
N GLY A 95 9.32 13.97 8.19
CA GLY A 95 8.67 13.46 7.00
C GLY A 95 8.25 12.00 7.17
N PHE A 96 7.30 11.54 6.32
CA PHE A 96 6.86 10.13 6.31
C PHE A 96 8.04 9.15 6.24
N TRP A 97 9.04 9.46 5.41
CA TRP A 97 10.17 8.58 5.17
C TRP A 97 10.98 8.29 6.43
N ASP A 98 11.33 9.34 7.17
CA ASP A 98 12.13 9.20 8.38
C ASP A 98 11.31 8.58 9.52
N ALA A 99 10.05 8.99 9.68
CA ALA A 99 9.14 8.41 10.66
C ALA A 99 8.92 6.91 10.44
N MET A 100 8.76 6.49 9.18
CA MET A 100 8.55 5.09 8.83
C MET A 100 9.82 4.26 8.98
N ASP A 101 10.98 4.77 8.56
CA ASP A 101 12.25 4.06 8.71
C ASP A 101 12.57 3.81 10.19
N ARG A 102 12.40 4.82 11.04
CA ARG A 102 12.54 4.70 12.49
C ARG A 102 11.59 3.66 13.08
N TYR A 103 10.30 3.75 12.75
CA TYR A 103 9.27 2.81 13.23
C TYR A 103 9.59 1.36 12.84
N ILE A 104 9.99 1.13 11.59
CA ILE A 104 10.35 -0.20 11.09
C ILE A 104 11.57 -0.76 11.85
N LYS A 105 12.61 0.05 12.05
CA LYS A 105 13.86 -0.39 12.65
C LYS A 105 13.80 -0.51 14.16
N GLU A 106 13.25 0.49 14.83
CA GLU A 106 13.28 0.61 16.28
C GLU A 106 12.08 -0.06 16.95
N ASP A 107 10.87 0.17 16.44
CA ASP A 107 9.64 -0.36 17.05
C ASP A 107 9.33 -1.80 16.59
N LEU A 108 9.54 -2.09 15.30
CA LEU A 108 9.25 -3.43 14.74
C LEU A 108 10.48 -4.34 14.67
N GLY A 109 11.70 -3.80 14.73
CA GLY A 109 12.93 -4.58 14.65
C GLY A 109 13.24 -5.20 13.27
N LEU A 110 12.57 -4.76 12.20
CA LEU A 110 12.69 -5.33 10.86
C LEU A 110 13.87 -4.72 10.10
N GLN A 111 15.04 -5.33 10.24
CA GLN A 111 16.31 -4.75 9.80
C GLN A 111 16.51 -4.79 8.26
N ASN A 112 15.82 -5.68 7.54
CA ASN A 112 15.90 -5.83 6.09
C ASN A 112 14.66 -5.28 5.37
N THR A 113 13.91 -4.41 6.05
CA THR A 113 12.78 -3.65 5.50
C THR A 113 13.13 -2.19 5.50
N PHE A 114 13.00 -1.50 4.38
CA PHE A 114 13.43 -0.11 4.23
C PHE A 114 12.68 0.61 3.11
N LEU A 115 12.66 1.93 3.20
CA LEU A 115 12.27 2.82 2.11
C LEU A 115 13.51 3.15 1.27
N GLY A 116 13.39 3.12 -0.05
CA GLY A 116 14.50 3.46 -0.92
C GLY A 116 14.59 2.61 -2.17
N ASN A 117 15.72 2.70 -2.82
CA ASN A 117 15.95 2.02 -4.09
C ASN A 117 16.75 0.74 -3.88
N ILE A 118 16.37 -0.29 -4.62
CA ILE A 118 17.08 -1.55 -4.69
C ILE A 118 17.38 -1.89 -6.16
N ASP A 119 18.58 -2.39 -6.44
CA ASP A 119 18.94 -2.88 -7.77
C ASP A 119 18.58 -4.37 -7.87
N LEU A 120 17.32 -4.61 -8.20
CA LEU A 120 16.77 -5.95 -8.37
C LEU A 120 16.15 -6.05 -9.77
N THR A 121 16.49 -7.11 -10.51
CA THR A 121 15.95 -7.37 -11.83
C THR A 121 14.66 -8.17 -11.73
N GLY A 122 13.62 -7.67 -12.38
CA GLY A 122 12.39 -8.39 -12.69
C GLY A 122 12.27 -8.64 -14.19
N TYR A 123 11.19 -9.31 -14.57
CA TYR A 123 10.89 -9.61 -15.97
C TYR A 123 9.46 -9.23 -16.30
N ASP A 124 9.26 -8.52 -17.40
CA ASP A 124 7.94 -8.15 -17.87
C ASP A 124 7.20 -9.34 -18.52
N LYS A 125 6.01 -9.11 -19.06
CA LYS A 125 5.19 -10.14 -19.72
C LYS A 125 5.77 -10.70 -21.03
N LYS A 126 6.88 -10.13 -21.50
CA LYS A 126 7.60 -10.56 -22.71
C LYS A 126 9.00 -11.08 -22.38
N ASP A 127 9.24 -11.45 -21.12
CA ASP A 127 10.55 -11.89 -20.62
C ASP A 127 11.67 -10.85 -20.77
N GLN A 128 11.30 -9.55 -20.90
CA GLN A 128 12.29 -8.50 -20.96
C GLN A 128 12.69 -8.07 -19.55
N PRO A 129 14.00 -7.93 -19.26
CA PRO A 129 14.45 -7.49 -17.96
C PRO A 129 14.00 -6.05 -17.67
N CYS A 130 13.52 -5.82 -16.46
CA CYS A 130 13.16 -4.51 -15.96
C CYS A 130 13.63 -4.34 -14.51
N ARG A 131 13.85 -3.10 -14.11
CA ARG A 131 14.27 -2.78 -12.75
C ARG A 131 13.06 -2.58 -11.84
N CYS A 132 13.25 -2.76 -10.53
CA CYS A 132 12.32 -2.28 -9.51
C CYS A 132 12.02 -0.80 -9.72
N TRP A 133 10.79 -0.41 -9.40
CA TRP A 133 10.43 1.00 -9.34
C TRP A 133 11.36 1.74 -8.38
N GLN A 134 11.86 2.88 -8.83
CA GLN A 134 12.72 3.74 -8.04
C GLN A 134 11.88 4.82 -7.38
N TRP A 135 12.19 5.12 -6.12
CA TRP A 135 11.51 6.10 -5.30
C TRP A 135 12.49 7.14 -4.77
N GLU A 136 12.03 8.36 -4.59
CA GLU A 136 12.82 9.43 -3.99
C GLU A 136 12.24 9.84 -2.64
N LYS A 137 13.13 10.25 -1.73
CA LYS A 137 12.70 10.83 -0.47
C LYS A 137 11.89 12.09 -0.76
N GLY A 138 10.64 12.09 -0.35
CA GLY A 138 9.69 13.17 -0.68
C GLY A 138 8.62 12.78 -1.71
N ASP A 139 8.72 11.62 -2.35
CA ASP A 139 7.62 11.10 -3.17
C ASP A 139 6.35 10.94 -2.33
N ILE A 140 5.32 11.71 -2.66
CA ILE A 140 4.08 11.79 -1.88
C ILE A 140 3.31 10.46 -1.86
N ILE A 141 3.44 9.65 -2.91
CA ILE A 141 2.79 8.33 -3.01
C ILE A 141 3.62 7.22 -2.31
N ALA A 142 4.80 7.49 -1.81
CA ALA A 142 5.63 6.51 -1.11
C ALA A 142 4.88 5.70 -0.01
N PRO A 143 3.97 6.31 0.80
CA PRO A 143 3.18 5.56 1.78
C PRO A 143 2.32 4.44 1.19
N ALA A 144 1.99 4.51 -0.09
CA ALA A 144 1.15 3.52 -0.76
C ALA A 144 1.95 2.33 -1.34
N GLY A 145 3.31 2.39 -1.43
CA GLY A 145 4.00 1.27 -2.05
C GLY A 145 5.52 1.33 -2.17
N ALA A 146 6.22 2.20 -1.43
CA ALA A 146 7.68 2.37 -1.58
C ALA A 146 8.53 1.46 -0.69
N LEU A 147 7.93 0.58 0.13
CA LEU A 147 8.67 -0.32 1.00
C LEU A 147 9.28 -1.48 0.22
N ASN A 148 10.54 -1.74 0.50
CA ASN A 148 11.24 -2.97 0.15
C ASN A 148 11.38 -3.82 1.41
N ALA A 149 11.16 -5.12 1.30
CA ALA A 149 11.29 -6.05 2.41
C ALA A 149 11.80 -7.41 1.93
N THR A 150 12.50 -8.13 2.80
CA THR A 150 12.71 -9.56 2.58
C THR A 150 11.46 -10.35 2.94
N VAL A 151 11.32 -11.54 2.36
CA VAL A 151 10.25 -12.49 2.72
C VAL A 151 10.31 -12.83 4.22
N SER A 152 11.52 -12.92 4.79
CA SER A 152 11.73 -13.17 6.22
C SER A 152 11.15 -12.04 7.08
N ASP A 153 11.49 -10.77 6.78
CA ASP A 153 10.95 -9.63 7.53
C ASP A 153 9.42 -9.53 7.42
N LEU A 154 8.85 -9.89 6.26
CA LEU A 154 7.39 -9.95 6.11
C LEU A 154 6.76 -11.04 6.98
N LEU A 155 7.42 -12.19 7.17
CA LEU A 155 6.96 -13.23 8.11
C LEU A 155 7.11 -12.78 9.55
N ASP A 156 8.18 -12.09 9.91
CA ASP A 156 8.35 -11.51 11.25
C ASP A 156 7.29 -10.42 11.50
N PHE A 157 6.96 -9.60 10.49
CA PHE A 157 5.86 -8.64 10.59
C PHE A 157 4.50 -9.34 10.80
N ALA A 158 4.22 -10.44 10.10
CA ALA A 158 3.02 -11.23 10.33
C ALA A 158 2.97 -11.78 11.77
N LYS A 159 4.09 -12.25 12.30
CA LYS A 159 4.23 -12.75 13.67
C LYS A 159 3.94 -11.64 14.71
N ILE A 160 4.51 -10.44 14.54
CA ILE A 160 4.23 -9.27 15.38
C ILE A 160 2.74 -8.92 15.37
N ASN A 161 2.07 -9.02 14.20
CA ASN A 161 0.63 -8.78 14.09
C ASN A 161 -0.22 -9.88 14.77
N MET A 162 0.32 -11.06 14.98
CA MET A 162 -0.39 -12.20 15.59
C MET A 162 -0.11 -12.39 17.07
N ASP A 163 1.02 -11.94 17.60
CA ASP A 163 1.47 -12.23 18.97
C ASP A 163 0.82 -11.36 20.05
N GLY A 164 0.25 -10.22 19.64
CA GLY A 164 -0.43 -9.30 20.56
C GLY A 164 0.51 -8.37 21.33
N SER A 165 1.81 -8.37 21.03
CA SER A 165 2.83 -7.52 21.67
C SER A 165 2.56 -6.03 21.46
N LEU A 166 1.93 -5.68 20.33
CA LEU A 166 1.56 -4.32 19.97
C LEU A 166 0.01 -4.21 19.85
N PRO A 167 -0.70 -3.84 20.93
CA PRO A 167 -2.16 -3.87 20.97
C PRO A 167 -2.85 -3.04 19.88
N TYR A 168 -2.23 -1.97 19.39
CA TYR A 168 -2.77 -1.15 18.31
C TYR A 168 -2.82 -1.91 16.96
N LEU A 169 -1.93 -2.87 16.72
CA LEU A 169 -1.98 -3.71 15.54
C LEU A 169 -3.21 -4.65 15.55
N TYR A 170 -3.65 -5.09 16.74
CA TYR A 170 -4.87 -5.88 16.85
C TYR A 170 -6.10 -5.17 16.26
N MET A 171 -6.19 -3.85 16.44
CA MET A 171 -7.29 -3.05 15.88
C MET A 171 -7.29 -3.05 14.34
N CYS A 172 -6.12 -3.22 13.71
CA CYS A 172 -6.02 -3.25 12.26
C CYS A 172 -6.72 -4.46 11.64
N HIS A 173 -6.91 -5.53 12.41
CA HIS A 173 -7.53 -6.79 11.99
C HIS A 173 -8.98 -6.96 12.44
N GLN A 174 -9.62 -5.89 12.92
CA GLN A 174 -11.05 -5.89 13.22
C GLN A 174 -11.84 -5.39 12.02
N PHE A 175 -13.06 -5.91 11.86
CA PHE A 175 -14.00 -5.42 10.84
C PHE A 175 -14.18 -3.91 10.93
N GLN A 176 -14.01 -3.22 9.83
CA GLN A 176 -14.22 -1.77 9.71
C GLN A 176 -15.29 -1.42 8.67
N ALA A 177 -15.28 -2.12 7.53
CA ALA A 177 -16.22 -1.89 6.44
C ALA A 177 -16.33 -3.14 5.55
N PRO A 178 -17.47 -3.37 4.86
CA PRO A 178 -17.54 -4.40 3.83
C PRO A 178 -16.65 -4.02 2.64
N LEU A 179 -15.97 -5.01 2.05
CA LEU A 179 -15.12 -4.83 0.88
C LEU A 179 -15.74 -5.50 -0.35
N ASP A 180 -15.84 -6.83 -0.34
CA ASP A 180 -16.45 -7.62 -1.42
C ASP A 180 -17.19 -8.85 -0.85
N LYS A 181 -17.55 -9.79 -1.71
CA LYS A 181 -18.28 -11.02 -1.30
C LYS A 181 -17.46 -11.90 -0.36
N ASP A 182 -16.14 -11.95 -0.52
CA ASP A 182 -15.24 -12.85 0.18
C ASP A 182 -14.42 -12.16 1.28
N ASN A 183 -14.34 -10.81 1.26
CA ASN A 183 -13.51 -10.04 2.16
C ASN A 183 -14.25 -8.87 2.82
N ASP A 184 -13.81 -8.53 4.02
CA ASP A 184 -14.07 -7.27 4.69
C ASP A 184 -12.79 -6.42 4.75
N SER A 185 -12.90 -5.14 5.06
CA SER A 185 -11.77 -4.24 5.29
C SER A 185 -11.49 -4.12 6.78
N GLY A 186 -10.22 -4.34 7.17
CA GLY A 186 -9.62 -3.85 8.39
C GLY A 186 -9.00 -2.46 8.18
N LEU A 187 -8.09 -2.01 9.06
CA LEU A 187 -7.27 -0.81 8.81
C LEU A 187 -6.08 -1.21 7.95
N ALA A 188 -6.16 -0.90 6.66
CA ALA A 188 -5.19 -1.26 5.62
C ALA A 188 -4.97 -2.78 5.42
N TRP A 189 -5.85 -3.63 5.94
CA TRP A 189 -5.83 -5.07 5.75
C TRP A 189 -7.13 -5.55 5.11
N ARG A 190 -7.04 -6.61 4.31
CA ARG A 190 -8.19 -7.40 3.86
C ARG A 190 -8.42 -8.54 4.84
N LEU A 191 -9.66 -8.75 5.22
CA LEU A 191 -10.07 -9.77 6.19
C LEU A 191 -10.91 -10.82 5.46
N TYR A 192 -10.39 -12.02 5.31
CA TYR A 192 -11.11 -13.09 4.64
C TYR A 192 -12.27 -13.61 5.50
N LYS A 193 -13.49 -13.66 4.93
CA LYS A 193 -14.72 -13.94 5.69
C LYS A 193 -14.86 -15.39 6.13
N LYS A 194 -14.29 -16.33 5.36
CA LYS A 194 -14.45 -17.76 5.62
C LYS A 194 -13.51 -18.28 6.70
N GLN A 195 -12.39 -17.60 6.93
CA GLN A 195 -11.38 -17.95 7.91
C GLN A 195 -10.78 -16.69 8.52
N PRO A 196 -10.24 -16.72 9.76
CA PRO A 196 -9.67 -15.53 10.42
C PRO A 196 -8.31 -15.14 9.81
N VAL A 197 -8.26 -14.99 8.51
CA VAL A 197 -7.07 -14.61 7.73
C VAL A 197 -7.09 -13.12 7.47
N SER A 198 -5.98 -12.47 7.82
CA SER A 198 -5.66 -11.10 7.38
C SER A 198 -4.61 -11.17 6.29
N TRP A 199 -4.80 -10.39 5.23
CA TRP A 199 -3.88 -10.43 4.09
C TRP A 199 -3.81 -9.11 3.34
N HIS A 200 -2.73 -8.92 2.60
CA HIS A 200 -2.59 -7.85 1.63
C HIS A 200 -1.71 -8.29 0.46
N THR A 201 -1.90 -7.66 -0.69
CA THR A 201 -1.08 -7.86 -1.88
C THR A 201 -0.46 -6.55 -2.33
N GLY A 202 0.67 -6.61 -3.02
CA GLY A 202 1.33 -5.45 -3.61
C GLY A 202 1.80 -5.77 -5.04
N SER A 203 1.85 -4.73 -5.87
CA SER A 203 2.41 -4.82 -7.21
C SER A 203 3.10 -3.51 -7.58
N ALA A 204 4.34 -3.61 -8.03
CA ALA A 204 5.17 -2.49 -8.47
C ALA A 204 6.01 -2.91 -9.69
N GLY A 205 5.57 -2.51 -10.89
CA GLY A 205 6.18 -2.96 -12.12
C GLY A 205 6.03 -4.47 -12.35
N ALA A 206 7.14 -5.16 -12.52
CA ALA A 206 7.17 -6.62 -12.68
C ALA A 206 7.16 -7.38 -11.34
N PHE A 207 7.22 -6.66 -10.23
CA PHE A 207 7.27 -7.26 -8.91
C PHE A 207 5.87 -7.34 -8.31
N SER A 208 5.54 -8.47 -7.75
CA SER A 208 4.34 -8.65 -6.94
C SER A 208 4.68 -9.35 -5.63
N CYS A 209 3.95 -9.03 -4.58
CA CYS A 209 4.09 -9.67 -3.29
C CYS A 209 2.72 -9.94 -2.68
N TRP A 210 2.69 -10.89 -1.77
CA TRP A 210 1.54 -11.21 -0.95
C TRP A 210 2.00 -11.58 0.46
N LEU A 211 1.27 -11.10 1.44
CA LEU A 211 1.41 -11.50 2.83
C LEU A 211 0.02 -11.85 3.37
N GLY A 212 -0.11 -13.04 3.92
CA GLY A 212 -1.32 -13.46 4.61
C GLY A 212 -1.00 -14.30 5.82
N PHE A 213 -1.83 -14.20 6.85
CA PHE A 213 -1.68 -14.98 8.07
C PHE A 213 -3.02 -15.30 8.70
N ASN A 214 -3.12 -16.51 9.24
CA ASN A 214 -4.27 -16.98 9.99
C ASN A 214 -4.06 -16.69 11.48
N ARG A 215 -4.88 -15.81 12.03
CA ARG A 215 -4.76 -15.33 13.42
C ARG A 215 -5.11 -16.41 14.45
N LEU A 216 -5.85 -17.44 14.06
CA LEU A 216 -6.21 -18.55 14.95
C LEU A 216 -5.13 -19.63 14.99
N THR A 217 -4.71 -20.12 13.81
CA THR A 217 -3.69 -21.18 13.71
C THR A 217 -2.27 -20.67 13.89
N LYS A 218 -2.06 -19.34 13.86
CA LYS A 218 -0.75 -18.68 13.94
C LYS A 218 0.18 -19.08 12.78
N THR A 219 -0.38 -19.38 11.63
CA THR A 219 0.36 -19.67 10.40
C THR A 219 0.44 -18.42 9.53
N ALA A 220 1.53 -18.24 8.82
CA ALA A 220 1.73 -17.14 7.90
C ALA A 220 2.43 -17.60 6.62
N VAL A 221 2.10 -16.96 5.51
CA VAL A 221 2.76 -17.15 4.22
C VAL A 221 3.10 -15.79 3.63
N SER A 222 4.32 -15.66 3.13
CA SER A 222 4.77 -14.51 2.35
C SER A 222 5.28 -14.98 1.00
N VAL A 223 4.86 -14.31 -0.07
CA VAL A 223 5.25 -14.61 -1.45
C VAL A 223 5.82 -13.35 -2.08
N GLY A 224 6.99 -13.45 -2.68
CA GLY A 224 7.61 -12.41 -3.50
C GLY A 224 7.92 -12.93 -4.89
N ILE A 225 7.55 -12.19 -5.92
CA ILE A 225 7.70 -12.56 -7.33
C ILE A 225 8.28 -11.38 -8.10
N ASN A 226 9.24 -11.67 -8.98
CA ASN A 226 9.86 -10.69 -9.88
C ASN A 226 9.49 -10.91 -11.35
N TYR A 227 8.32 -11.49 -11.62
CA TYR A 227 7.87 -11.84 -12.95
C TYR A 227 6.41 -11.41 -13.20
N GLY A 228 6.23 -10.53 -14.18
CA GLY A 228 4.95 -9.83 -14.41
C GLY A 228 3.78 -10.69 -14.91
N LEU A 229 3.98 -11.98 -15.19
CA LEU A 229 2.91 -12.92 -15.56
C LEU A 229 2.35 -13.72 -14.37
N VAL A 230 3.02 -13.69 -13.22
CA VAL A 230 2.67 -14.52 -12.08
C VAL A 230 1.95 -13.68 -11.00
N ASN A 231 0.90 -14.24 -10.45
CA ASN A 231 0.11 -13.61 -9.40
C ASN A 231 0.48 -14.18 -8.02
N ALA A 232 1.12 -13.34 -7.18
CA ALA A 232 1.52 -13.70 -5.84
C ALA A 232 0.33 -14.05 -4.93
N GLU A 233 -0.82 -13.39 -5.12
CA GLU A 233 -2.03 -13.62 -4.33
C GLU A 233 -2.56 -15.06 -4.49
N GLN A 234 -2.65 -15.54 -5.72
CA GLN A 234 -3.13 -16.89 -5.99
C GLN A 234 -2.24 -17.96 -5.32
N ILE A 235 -0.91 -17.77 -5.41
CA ILE A 235 0.06 -18.66 -4.77
C ILE A 235 -0.07 -18.60 -3.24
N GLY A 236 -0.14 -17.38 -2.69
CA GLY A 236 -0.22 -17.17 -1.25
C GLY A 236 -1.45 -17.80 -0.62
N PHE A 237 -2.61 -17.63 -1.24
CA PHE A 237 -3.86 -18.28 -0.79
C PHE A 237 -3.82 -19.78 -0.91
N SER A 238 -3.34 -20.32 -2.03
CA SER A 238 -3.22 -21.78 -2.22
C SER A 238 -2.37 -22.43 -1.12
N ILE A 239 -1.27 -21.80 -0.72
CA ILE A 239 -0.40 -22.33 0.35
C ILE A 239 -1.02 -22.14 1.74
N LEU A 240 -1.60 -20.95 2.02
CA LEU A 240 -2.10 -20.66 3.36
C LEU A 240 -3.38 -21.41 3.72
N LEU A 241 -4.23 -21.70 2.74
CA LEU A 241 -5.51 -22.38 2.94
C LEU A 241 -5.45 -23.89 2.69
N ASP A 242 -4.30 -24.43 2.30
CA ASP A 242 -4.12 -25.84 1.93
C ASP A 242 -5.05 -26.27 0.76
N GLU A 243 -5.26 -25.39 -0.24
CA GLU A 243 -6.13 -25.60 -1.41
C GLU A 243 -5.33 -25.92 -2.68
#